data_ba389c7caa27ab2efb9eed4146fbfe26
#
_entry.id   ba389c7caa27ab2efb9eed4146fbfe26
#
_cell.length_a   1.000
_cell.length_b   1.000
_cell.length_c   1.000
_cell.angle_alpha   90.00
_cell.angle_beta   90.00
_cell.angle_gamma   90.00
#
_symmetry.space_group_name_H-M   'P 1'
#
loop_
_entity.id
_entity.type
_entity.pdbx_description
1 polymer ?
#
loop_
_entity_poly.entity_id
_entity_poly.type
_entity_poly.pdbx_seq_one_letter_code
_entity_poly.pdbx_strand_id
1 'polypeptide(L)'
;IDECEKHIKNDKSVLVDEFESRIKSLGLSDSEKKTVVETNKKYFEEYYIPALKSANSALESLKKSGKNEEGLCGYGKIGKKYYSAIVKDKTSSSMTPEELKSYLTNSFTKVGMSMSNVSQDDLSKFQDYKPDFKDADEVLEFLIENIEEDFPTPVTTSYTADYMSDSAKSDNVGAYYVQGRIDDTSVNIIKINPDFANKGMTQMYTTLAHEGYPGHLYQFTASNANKDIPNVRKILSFIGATEGWAQYASKCTLDYLDTSEGIKKLIYANDILGYILYSMVDVGVNYNGWDYEKVKEYMSTALGSA
;
A
#
# COMPACT_ATOMS: atom_id res chain seq x y z
N ILE A 1 -16.89 -13.77 -0.90
CA ILE A 1 -17.26 -15.18 -1.11
C ILE A 1 -16.03 -15.94 -1.57
N ASP A 2 -15.47 -15.62 -2.72
CA ASP A 2 -14.32 -16.33 -3.28
C ASP A 2 -13.08 -16.28 -2.36
N GLU A 3 -12.86 -15.16 -1.69
CA GLU A 3 -11.78 -15.02 -0.71
C GLU A 3 -12.00 -15.91 0.52
N CYS A 4 -13.23 -15.96 1.05
CA CYS A 4 -13.56 -16.89 2.12
C CYS A 4 -13.36 -18.35 1.70
N GLU A 5 -13.71 -18.68 0.46
CA GLU A 5 -13.50 -20.03 -0.08
C GLU A 5 -12.02 -20.41 -0.23
N LYS A 6 -11.18 -19.47 -0.64
CA LYS A 6 -9.72 -19.69 -0.68
C LYS A 6 -9.20 -20.04 0.71
N HIS A 7 -9.57 -19.26 1.73
CA HIS A 7 -9.15 -19.52 3.11
C HIS A 7 -9.70 -20.83 3.67
N ILE A 8 -10.94 -21.20 3.30
CA ILE A 8 -11.56 -22.48 3.73
C ILE A 8 -10.88 -23.69 3.11
N LYS A 9 -10.43 -23.56 1.86
CA LYS A 9 -9.82 -24.68 1.07
C LYS A 9 -8.31 -24.78 1.24
N ASN A 10 -7.68 -23.76 1.80
CA ASN A 10 -6.22 -23.70 1.90
C ASN A 10 -5.75 -24.31 3.21
N ASP A 11 -5.16 -25.51 3.13
CA ASP A 11 -4.54 -26.20 4.29
C ASP A 11 -3.33 -25.45 4.86
N LYS A 12 -2.77 -24.48 4.09
CA LYS A 12 -1.68 -23.59 4.48
C LYS A 12 -2.20 -22.17 4.72
N SER A 13 -2.76 -21.95 5.90
CA SER A 13 -3.23 -20.63 6.29
C SER A 13 -2.10 -19.79 6.89
N VAL A 14 -2.02 -18.51 6.48
CA VAL A 14 -1.15 -17.50 7.12
C VAL A 14 -1.26 -17.55 8.65
N LEU A 15 -2.49 -17.70 9.18
CA LEU A 15 -2.73 -17.74 10.62
C LEU A 15 -2.15 -18.98 11.31
N VAL A 16 -1.86 -20.03 10.55
CA VAL A 16 -1.23 -21.25 11.09
C VAL A 16 0.27 -21.22 10.81
N ASP A 17 0.69 -20.99 9.59
CA ASP A 17 2.09 -21.09 9.17
C ASP A 17 2.96 -19.97 9.75
N GLU A 18 2.49 -18.72 9.68
CA GLU A 18 3.19 -17.58 10.30
C GLU A 18 3.22 -17.70 11.83
N PHE A 19 2.13 -18.17 12.44
CA PHE A 19 2.11 -18.40 13.86
C PHE A 19 3.15 -19.45 14.26
N GLU A 20 3.21 -20.59 13.56
CA GLU A 20 4.20 -21.63 13.81
C GLU A 20 5.64 -21.11 13.61
N SER A 21 5.87 -20.31 12.56
CA SER A 21 7.17 -19.70 12.30
C SER A 21 7.60 -18.77 13.45
N ARG A 22 6.70 -17.91 13.92
CA ARG A 22 6.96 -16.99 15.02
C ARG A 22 7.22 -17.70 16.34
N ILE A 23 6.47 -18.77 16.62
CA ILE A 23 6.67 -19.58 17.84
C ILE A 23 8.06 -20.25 17.87
N LYS A 24 8.61 -20.63 16.70
CA LYS A 24 9.96 -21.23 16.62
C LYS A 24 11.06 -20.29 17.14
N SER A 25 10.92 -18.99 16.95
CA SER A 25 11.90 -17.97 17.38
C SER A 25 11.80 -17.60 18.87
N LEU A 26 10.76 -18.01 19.57
CA LEU A 26 10.59 -17.70 20.99
C LEU A 26 11.42 -18.61 21.89
N GLY A 27 11.82 -18.10 23.06
CA GLY A 27 12.58 -18.82 24.09
C GLY A 27 11.78 -19.89 24.87
N LEU A 28 10.75 -20.49 24.26
CA LEU A 28 9.95 -21.55 24.86
C LEU A 28 10.62 -22.91 24.68
N SER A 29 10.33 -23.85 25.58
CA SER A 29 10.74 -25.25 25.42
C SER A 29 10.02 -25.91 24.23
N ASP A 30 10.58 -26.98 23.67
CA ASP A 30 9.98 -27.70 22.53
C ASP A 30 8.57 -28.23 22.84
N SER A 31 8.33 -28.67 24.08
CA SER A 31 7.03 -29.11 24.52
C SER A 31 6.00 -27.98 24.55
N GLU A 32 6.39 -26.79 25.02
CA GLU A 32 5.52 -25.60 25.03
C GLU A 32 5.23 -25.15 23.61
N LYS A 33 6.27 -25.05 22.75
CA LYS A 33 6.11 -24.70 21.32
C LYS A 33 5.10 -25.62 20.64
N LYS A 34 5.27 -26.94 20.81
CA LYS A 34 4.37 -27.94 20.26
C LYS A 34 2.93 -27.74 20.73
N THR A 35 2.72 -27.58 22.04
CA THR A 35 1.40 -27.40 22.63
C THR A 35 0.70 -26.14 22.09
N VAL A 36 1.42 -25.03 21.99
CA VAL A 36 0.86 -23.76 21.50
C VAL A 36 0.50 -23.85 20.00
N VAL A 37 1.35 -24.47 19.19
CA VAL A 37 1.09 -24.68 17.75
C VAL A 37 -0.11 -25.60 17.53
N GLU A 38 -0.20 -26.72 18.25
CA GLU A 38 -1.35 -27.64 18.17
C GLU A 38 -2.66 -26.97 18.62
N THR A 39 -2.59 -26.14 19.67
CA THR A 39 -3.73 -25.38 20.15
C THR A 39 -4.19 -24.36 19.11
N ASN A 40 -3.27 -23.65 18.46
CA ASN A 40 -3.60 -22.71 17.38
C ASN A 40 -4.28 -23.41 16.20
N LYS A 41 -3.74 -24.55 15.75
CA LYS A 41 -4.35 -25.35 14.67
C LYS A 41 -5.77 -25.80 15.03
N LYS A 42 -5.96 -26.29 16.25
CA LYS A 42 -7.27 -26.68 16.76
C LYS A 42 -8.26 -25.50 16.72
N TYR A 43 -7.88 -24.32 17.22
CA TYR A 43 -8.76 -23.16 17.22
C TYR A 43 -9.05 -22.63 15.82
N PHE A 44 -8.07 -22.71 14.91
CA PHE A 44 -8.28 -22.40 13.52
C PHE A 44 -9.37 -23.29 12.89
N GLU A 45 -9.32 -24.60 13.11
CA GLU A 45 -10.29 -25.57 12.59
C GLU A 45 -11.66 -25.48 13.27
N GLU A 46 -11.70 -25.30 14.60
CA GLU A 46 -12.93 -25.32 15.37
C GLU A 46 -13.69 -23.98 15.36
N TYR A 47 -13.02 -22.86 15.18
CA TYR A 47 -13.63 -21.54 15.28
C TYR A 47 -13.49 -20.71 14.02
N TYR A 48 -12.29 -20.58 13.48
CA TYR A 48 -12.03 -19.68 12.36
C TYR A 48 -12.69 -20.18 11.07
N ILE A 49 -12.47 -21.43 10.69
CA ILE A 49 -13.08 -22.03 9.50
C ILE A 49 -14.62 -22.05 9.58
N PRO A 50 -15.27 -22.45 10.68
CA PRO A 50 -16.72 -22.35 10.81
C PRO A 50 -17.25 -20.91 10.72
N ALA A 51 -16.53 -19.93 11.29
CA ALA A 51 -16.89 -18.52 11.17
C ALA A 51 -16.88 -18.05 9.71
N LEU A 52 -15.85 -18.39 8.93
CA LEU A 52 -15.79 -18.09 7.49
C LEU A 52 -16.92 -18.77 6.71
N LYS A 53 -17.23 -20.02 7.01
CA LYS A 53 -18.36 -20.75 6.39
C LYS A 53 -19.70 -20.06 6.69
N SER A 54 -19.89 -19.61 7.92
CA SER A 54 -21.09 -18.88 8.32
C SER A 54 -21.20 -17.54 7.60
N ALA A 55 -20.11 -16.77 7.55
CA ALA A 55 -20.06 -15.52 6.80
C ALA A 55 -20.34 -15.73 5.31
N ASN A 56 -19.73 -16.75 4.71
CA ASN A 56 -19.93 -17.08 3.30
C ASN A 56 -21.39 -17.44 2.98
N SER A 57 -22.00 -18.25 3.86
CA SER A 57 -23.43 -18.61 3.74
C SER A 57 -24.36 -17.39 3.83
N ALA A 58 -24.06 -16.45 4.75
CA ALA A 58 -24.80 -15.20 4.87
C ALA A 58 -24.64 -14.32 3.62
N LEU A 59 -23.41 -14.17 3.11
CA LEU A 59 -23.13 -13.41 1.88
C LEU A 59 -23.83 -14.01 0.65
N GLU A 60 -23.83 -15.35 0.51
CA GLU A 60 -24.57 -16.03 -0.58
C GLU A 60 -26.09 -15.75 -0.50
N SER A 61 -26.65 -15.71 0.70
CA SER A 61 -28.08 -15.36 0.86
C SER A 61 -28.36 -13.91 0.46
N LEU A 62 -27.45 -12.99 0.76
CA LEU A 62 -27.58 -11.56 0.40
C LEU A 62 -27.35 -11.29 -1.09
N LYS A 63 -26.56 -12.10 -1.78
CA LYS A 63 -26.27 -11.97 -3.22
C LYS A 63 -27.54 -11.90 -4.08
N LYS A 64 -28.60 -12.60 -3.68
CA LYS A 64 -29.90 -12.60 -4.36
C LYS A 64 -30.78 -11.38 -4.03
N SER A 65 -30.48 -10.68 -2.96
CA SER A 65 -31.25 -9.49 -2.52
C SER A 65 -30.59 -8.17 -2.91
N GLY A 66 -29.32 -8.20 -3.37
CA GLY A 66 -28.61 -7.03 -3.87
C GLY A 66 -29.28 -6.48 -5.13
N LYS A 67 -29.62 -5.18 -5.12
CA LYS A 67 -30.30 -4.50 -6.24
C LYS A 67 -29.51 -3.30 -6.76
N ASN A 68 -28.36 -2.98 -6.17
CA ASN A 68 -27.57 -1.85 -6.60
C ASN A 68 -26.46 -2.36 -7.53
N GLU A 69 -26.59 -2.07 -8.81
CA GLU A 69 -25.62 -2.32 -9.87
C GLU A 69 -24.77 -1.07 -10.16
N GLU A 70 -25.05 0.01 -9.46
CA GLU A 70 -24.38 1.31 -9.59
C GLU A 70 -23.47 1.54 -8.39
N GLY A 71 -22.56 2.53 -8.47
CA GLY A 71 -21.79 3.01 -7.34
C GLY A 71 -22.65 3.67 -6.26
N LEU A 72 -22.04 4.31 -5.29
CA LEU A 72 -22.73 4.98 -4.17
C LEU A 72 -23.75 6.02 -4.65
N CYS A 73 -23.54 6.66 -5.80
CA CYS A 73 -24.48 7.59 -6.41
C CYS A 73 -25.85 6.97 -6.75
N GLY A 74 -25.94 5.65 -6.93
CA GLY A 74 -27.19 4.92 -7.14
C GLY A 74 -28.17 5.04 -5.96
N TYR A 75 -27.69 5.37 -4.77
CA TYR A 75 -28.53 5.73 -3.62
C TYR A 75 -28.99 7.22 -3.64
N GLY A 76 -28.86 7.91 -4.77
CA GLY A 76 -29.29 9.29 -4.96
C GLY A 76 -28.50 10.28 -4.08
N LYS A 77 -29.20 11.29 -3.55
CA LYS A 77 -28.62 12.38 -2.76
C LYS A 77 -27.86 11.86 -1.52
N ILE A 78 -28.35 10.80 -0.88
CA ILE A 78 -27.73 10.26 0.34
C ILE A 78 -26.42 9.55 0.01
N GLY A 79 -26.38 8.80 -1.09
CA GLY A 79 -25.16 8.14 -1.56
C GLY A 79 -24.06 9.14 -1.92
N LYS A 80 -24.40 10.21 -2.65
CA LYS A 80 -23.46 11.29 -2.97
C LYS A 80 -22.95 12.03 -1.73
N LYS A 81 -23.83 12.29 -0.74
CA LYS A 81 -23.44 12.89 0.54
C LYS A 81 -22.48 11.97 1.32
N TYR A 82 -22.78 10.68 1.33
CA TYR A 82 -21.92 9.69 1.98
C TYR A 82 -20.56 9.60 1.30
N TYR A 83 -20.52 9.52 -0.03
CA TYR A 83 -19.26 9.53 -0.78
C TYR A 83 -18.43 10.80 -0.52
N SER A 84 -19.08 11.98 -0.44
CA SER A 84 -18.39 13.22 -0.08
C SER A 84 -17.76 13.18 1.31
N ALA A 85 -18.39 12.48 2.26
CA ALA A 85 -17.78 12.26 3.59
C ALA A 85 -16.58 11.29 3.52
N ILE A 86 -16.68 10.23 2.71
CA ILE A 86 -15.57 9.30 2.45
C ILE A 86 -14.37 10.04 1.84
N VAL A 87 -14.59 10.89 0.83
CA VAL A 87 -13.53 11.68 0.21
C VAL A 87 -12.79 12.50 1.24
N LYS A 88 -13.48 13.22 2.11
CA LYS A 88 -12.86 14.03 3.18
C LYS A 88 -12.07 13.18 4.17
N ASP A 89 -12.62 12.06 4.57
CA ASP A 89 -11.97 11.12 5.50
C ASP A 89 -10.69 10.54 4.87
N LYS A 90 -10.80 9.98 3.66
CA LYS A 90 -9.69 9.28 2.99
C LYS A 90 -8.60 10.21 2.47
N THR A 91 -8.94 11.42 2.04
CA THR A 91 -7.94 12.40 1.59
C THR A 91 -7.38 13.25 2.73
N SER A 92 -7.94 13.15 3.94
CA SER A 92 -7.62 14.03 5.08
C SER A 92 -7.73 15.52 4.71
N SER A 93 -8.62 15.87 3.78
CA SER A 93 -8.81 17.22 3.25
C SER A 93 -10.28 17.65 3.29
N SER A 94 -10.54 18.94 3.01
CA SER A 94 -11.90 19.47 2.88
C SER A 94 -12.44 19.41 1.46
N MET A 95 -11.72 18.81 0.51
CA MET A 95 -12.14 18.76 -0.91
C MET A 95 -13.50 18.10 -1.09
N THR A 96 -14.29 18.69 -1.97
CA THR A 96 -15.46 18.04 -2.54
C THR A 96 -15.04 17.03 -3.62
N PRO A 97 -15.90 16.05 -4.00
CA PRO A 97 -15.61 15.15 -5.10
C PRO A 97 -15.31 15.85 -6.43
N GLU A 98 -15.95 17.00 -6.69
CA GLU A 98 -15.72 17.82 -7.88
C GLU A 98 -14.34 18.47 -7.85
N GLU A 99 -13.93 19.00 -6.70
CA GLU A 99 -12.59 19.59 -6.51
C GLU A 99 -11.52 18.51 -6.62
N LEU A 100 -11.75 17.32 -6.03
CA LEU A 100 -10.86 16.16 -6.15
C LEU A 100 -10.72 15.75 -7.63
N LYS A 101 -11.82 15.64 -8.37
CA LYS A 101 -11.79 15.34 -9.81
C LYS A 101 -10.96 16.35 -10.59
N SER A 102 -11.14 17.64 -10.31
CA SER A 102 -10.39 18.71 -10.95
C SER A 102 -8.90 18.63 -10.62
N TYR A 103 -8.57 18.33 -9.36
CA TYR A 103 -7.20 18.12 -8.91
C TYR A 103 -6.55 16.93 -9.63
N LEU A 104 -7.25 15.79 -9.72
CA LEU A 104 -6.77 14.59 -10.40
C LEU A 104 -6.53 14.84 -11.90
N THR A 105 -7.45 15.54 -12.57
CA THR A 105 -7.31 15.92 -13.98
C THR A 105 -6.07 16.80 -14.20
N ASN A 106 -5.88 17.80 -13.34
CA ASN A 106 -4.71 18.67 -13.41
C ASN A 106 -3.41 17.91 -13.12
N SER A 107 -3.44 16.97 -12.17
CA SER A 107 -2.29 16.13 -11.82
C SER A 107 -1.91 15.21 -12.99
N PHE A 108 -2.88 14.57 -13.63
CA PHE A 108 -2.67 13.76 -14.83
C PHE A 108 -2.02 14.58 -15.95
N THR A 109 -2.55 15.77 -16.21
CA THR A 109 -2.01 16.68 -17.23
C THR A 109 -0.55 17.09 -16.92
N LYS A 110 -0.25 17.43 -15.66
CA LYS A 110 1.11 17.78 -15.23
C LYS A 110 2.10 16.64 -15.42
N VAL A 111 1.71 15.42 -15.07
CA VAL A 111 2.56 14.24 -15.28
C VAL A 111 2.79 14.01 -16.78
N GLY A 112 1.75 14.08 -17.60
CA GLY A 112 1.87 13.97 -19.05
C GLY A 112 2.79 15.03 -19.66
N MET A 113 2.68 16.29 -19.22
CA MET A 113 3.57 17.37 -19.66
C MET A 113 5.03 17.13 -19.21
N SER A 114 5.24 16.58 -18.01
CA SER A 114 6.61 16.27 -17.57
C SER A 114 7.26 15.17 -18.42
N MET A 115 6.47 14.18 -18.83
CA MET A 115 6.92 13.10 -19.70
C MET A 115 7.19 13.56 -21.13
N SER A 116 6.45 14.55 -21.64
CA SER A 116 6.68 15.08 -23.00
C SER A 116 8.06 15.72 -23.21
N ASN A 117 8.74 16.06 -22.11
CA ASN A 117 10.10 16.62 -22.13
C ASN A 117 11.19 15.56 -21.87
N VAL A 118 10.84 14.28 -21.80
CA VAL A 118 11.81 13.18 -21.66
C VAL A 118 12.44 12.88 -23.01
N SER A 119 13.76 12.71 -23.04
CA SER A 119 14.49 12.41 -24.28
C SER A 119 14.16 11.00 -24.82
N GLN A 120 14.32 10.81 -26.13
CA GLN A 120 14.15 9.47 -26.73
C GLN A 120 15.19 8.47 -26.20
N ASP A 121 16.37 8.96 -25.82
CA ASP A 121 17.41 8.13 -25.19
C ASP A 121 16.94 7.61 -23.82
N ASP A 122 16.40 8.48 -22.98
CA ASP A 122 15.84 8.08 -21.68
C ASP A 122 14.65 7.11 -21.81
N LEU A 123 13.74 7.37 -22.76
CA LEU A 123 12.62 6.49 -23.06
C LEU A 123 13.09 5.09 -23.47
N SER A 124 14.14 5.01 -24.29
CA SER A 124 14.69 3.72 -24.72
C SER A 124 15.40 2.96 -23.61
N LYS A 125 16.06 3.68 -22.68
CA LYS A 125 16.79 3.10 -21.57
C LYS A 125 15.91 2.71 -20.39
N PHE A 126 14.75 3.34 -20.26
CA PHE A 126 13.89 3.17 -19.07
C PHE A 126 13.43 1.73 -18.85
N GLN A 127 13.14 0.99 -19.92
CA GLN A 127 12.67 -0.40 -19.79
C GLN A 127 13.72 -1.33 -19.16
N ASP A 128 14.99 -1.05 -19.40
CA ASP A 128 16.12 -1.83 -18.90
C ASP A 128 16.79 -1.19 -17.68
N TYR A 129 16.33 0.01 -17.29
CA TYR A 129 16.89 0.71 -16.15
C TYR A 129 16.58 0.00 -14.84
N LYS A 130 17.62 -0.20 -14.08
CA LYS A 130 17.55 -0.64 -12.69
C LYS A 130 18.69 -0.01 -11.90
N PRO A 131 18.45 0.55 -10.72
CA PRO A 131 19.50 1.00 -9.82
C PRO A 131 20.35 -0.20 -9.38
N ASP A 132 21.64 0.05 -9.14
CA ASP A 132 22.63 -0.98 -8.82
C ASP A 132 22.64 -1.29 -7.31
N PHE A 133 21.66 -2.05 -6.87
CA PHE A 133 21.58 -2.61 -5.51
C PHE A 133 21.40 -4.13 -5.60
N LYS A 134 21.97 -4.85 -4.62
CA LYS A 134 21.90 -6.32 -4.57
C LYS A 134 20.57 -6.81 -4.00
N ASP A 135 20.11 -6.15 -2.94
CA ASP A 135 18.95 -6.57 -2.15
C ASP A 135 18.26 -5.39 -1.44
N ALA A 136 17.27 -5.70 -0.65
CA ALA A 136 16.48 -4.72 0.09
C ALA A 136 17.27 -4.01 1.19
N ASP A 137 18.22 -4.69 1.82
CA ASP A 137 19.03 -4.11 2.89
C ASP A 137 19.95 -3.04 2.32
N GLU A 138 20.60 -3.28 1.19
CA GLU A 138 21.45 -2.29 0.52
C GLU A 138 20.66 -1.05 0.07
N VAL A 139 19.40 -1.24 -0.38
CA VAL A 139 18.51 -0.10 -0.68
C VAL A 139 18.21 0.71 0.58
N LEU A 140 17.85 0.07 1.68
CA LEU A 140 17.52 0.76 2.92
C LEU A 140 18.73 1.48 3.54
N GLU A 141 19.92 0.86 3.49
CA GLU A 141 21.17 1.49 3.92
C GLU A 141 21.44 2.75 3.09
N PHE A 142 21.35 2.65 1.76
CA PHE A 142 21.53 3.80 0.86
C PHE A 142 20.53 4.93 1.15
N LEU A 143 19.25 4.61 1.37
CA LEU A 143 18.23 5.61 1.71
C LEU A 143 18.51 6.31 3.04
N ILE A 144 18.99 5.56 4.04
CA ILE A 144 19.35 6.11 5.35
C ILE A 144 20.60 7.02 5.24
N GLU A 145 21.59 6.63 4.47
CA GLU A 145 22.81 7.43 4.29
C GLU A 145 22.57 8.76 3.61
N ASN A 146 21.58 8.84 2.72
CA ASN A 146 21.28 10.06 1.94
C ASN A 146 20.09 10.87 2.49
N ILE A 147 19.37 10.36 3.50
CA ILE A 147 18.11 10.98 3.98
C ILE A 147 18.28 12.42 4.46
N GLU A 148 19.43 12.78 5.04
CA GLU A 148 19.68 14.12 5.60
C GLU A 148 19.86 15.21 4.53
N GLU A 149 19.91 14.84 3.25
CA GLU A 149 19.89 15.82 2.16
C GLU A 149 18.55 16.60 2.13
N ASP A 150 17.43 15.92 2.42
CA ASP A 150 16.08 16.48 2.29
C ASP A 150 15.24 16.41 3.56
N PHE A 151 15.62 15.57 4.53
CA PHE A 151 14.82 15.28 5.72
C PHE A 151 15.65 15.40 7.00
N PRO A 152 15.02 15.74 8.15
CA PRO A 152 15.69 15.72 9.45
C PRO A 152 16.31 14.37 9.78
N THR A 153 17.37 14.38 10.58
CA THR A 153 18.04 13.17 11.07
C THR A 153 17.04 12.15 11.60
N PRO A 154 17.09 10.89 11.14
CA PRO A 154 16.20 9.83 11.62
C PRO A 154 16.35 9.59 13.13
N VAL A 155 15.25 9.19 13.75
CA VAL A 155 15.31 8.67 15.12
C VAL A 155 16.11 7.37 15.12
N THR A 156 17.09 7.27 16.03
CA THR A 156 17.85 6.03 16.19
C THR A 156 16.94 4.88 16.59
N THR A 157 16.81 3.89 15.73
CA THR A 157 15.97 2.71 15.94
C THR A 157 16.56 1.50 15.22
N SER A 158 16.12 0.31 15.58
CA SER A 158 16.38 -0.90 14.79
C SER A 158 15.20 -1.26 13.90
N TYR A 159 15.47 -1.91 12.79
CA TYR A 159 14.45 -2.48 11.91
C TYR A 159 14.91 -3.83 11.36
N THR A 160 13.95 -4.59 10.87
CA THR A 160 14.20 -5.79 10.05
C THR A 160 13.40 -5.67 8.76
N ALA A 161 14.02 -6.08 7.66
CA ALA A 161 13.37 -6.23 6.36
C ALA A 161 13.27 -7.73 6.05
N ASP A 162 12.11 -8.31 6.32
CA ASP A 162 11.90 -9.76 6.19
C ASP A 162 11.01 -10.07 4.99
N TYR A 163 11.35 -11.13 4.26
CA TYR A 163 10.47 -11.64 3.21
C TYR A 163 9.25 -12.36 3.82
N MET A 164 8.09 -12.14 3.18
CA MET A 164 6.85 -12.83 3.54
C MET A 164 6.96 -14.31 3.23
N SER A 165 6.30 -15.15 4.02
CA SER A 165 6.09 -16.56 3.67
C SER A 165 5.16 -16.70 2.46
N ASP A 166 5.19 -17.85 1.80
CA ASP A 166 4.31 -18.13 0.65
C ASP A 166 2.83 -17.99 0.99
N SER A 167 2.45 -18.28 2.23
CA SER A 167 1.06 -18.16 2.70
C SER A 167 0.63 -16.70 2.97
N ALA A 168 1.59 -15.79 3.16
CA ALA A 168 1.34 -14.37 3.44
C ALA A 168 1.38 -13.47 2.20
N LYS A 169 1.80 -14.01 1.05
CA LYS A 169 1.88 -13.25 -0.21
C LYS A 169 0.51 -12.80 -0.69
N SER A 170 0.48 -11.64 -1.30
CA SER A 170 -0.68 -11.11 -2.02
C SER A 170 -0.21 -10.48 -3.33
N ASP A 171 -0.92 -10.73 -4.42
CA ASP A 171 -0.59 -10.20 -5.74
C ASP A 171 -0.56 -8.66 -5.80
N ASN A 172 -1.22 -8.01 -4.84
CA ASN A 172 -1.41 -6.55 -4.82
C ASN A 172 -0.54 -5.83 -3.78
N VAL A 173 0.28 -6.54 -2.99
CA VAL A 173 1.10 -5.96 -1.93
C VAL A 173 2.56 -6.24 -2.21
N GLY A 174 3.34 -5.19 -2.45
CA GLY A 174 4.78 -5.28 -2.69
C GLY A 174 5.59 -5.40 -1.40
N ALA A 175 5.30 -4.55 -0.45
CA ALA A 175 5.82 -4.58 0.90
C ALA A 175 4.84 -3.85 1.82
N TYR A 176 5.04 -3.92 3.13
CA TYR A 176 4.36 -3.08 4.10
C TYR A 176 5.19 -2.91 5.37
N TYR A 177 5.13 -1.72 5.92
CA TYR A 177 5.66 -1.43 7.24
C TYR A 177 4.67 -1.89 8.32
N VAL A 178 5.16 -2.67 9.27
CA VAL A 178 4.37 -3.05 10.46
C VAL A 178 4.52 -1.94 11.48
N GLN A 179 3.48 -1.12 11.63
CA GLN A 179 3.50 -0.01 12.58
C GLN A 179 3.86 -0.50 13.98
N GLY A 180 4.93 0.08 14.53
CA GLY A 180 5.41 -0.22 15.87
C GLY A 180 4.49 0.35 16.96
N ARG A 181 4.85 0.08 18.21
CA ARG A 181 4.15 0.62 19.38
C ARG A 181 4.39 2.13 19.48
N ILE A 182 3.40 2.87 19.98
CA ILE A 182 3.51 4.33 20.17
C ILE A 182 4.46 4.72 21.32
N ASP A 183 4.73 3.79 22.23
CA ASP A 183 5.56 3.97 23.42
C ASP A 183 6.95 3.31 23.31
N ASP A 184 7.20 2.61 22.20
CA ASP A 184 8.46 1.91 21.96
C ASP A 184 8.77 1.90 20.46
N THR A 185 9.75 2.69 20.05
CA THR A 185 10.21 2.80 18.65
C THR A 185 11.40 1.89 18.36
N SER A 186 11.79 1.01 19.26
CA SER A 186 12.99 0.18 19.13
C SER A 186 12.82 -1.00 18.17
N VAL A 187 11.59 -1.43 17.86
CA VAL A 187 11.31 -2.58 17.00
C VAL A 187 10.44 -2.16 15.84
N ASN A 188 10.96 -2.27 14.63
CA ASN A 188 10.27 -1.96 13.39
C ASN A 188 10.46 -3.08 12.38
N ILE A 189 9.43 -3.40 11.64
CA ILE A 189 9.45 -4.51 10.69
C ILE A 189 8.90 -4.04 9.35
N ILE A 190 9.64 -4.27 8.28
CA ILE A 190 9.18 -4.15 6.91
C ILE A 190 9.00 -5.56 6.38
N LYS A 191 7.82 -5.90 5.89
CA LYS A 191 7.54 -7.19 5.25
C LYS A 191 7.54 -7.01 3.74
N ILE A 192 8.35 -7.79 3.04
CA ILE A 192 8.58 -7.71 1.60
C ILE A 192 7.97 -8.94 0.93
N ASN A 193 7.18 -8.72 -0.09
CA ASN A 193 6.67 -9.79 -0.93
C ASN A 193 7.79 -10.27 -1.89
N PRO A 194 8.25 -11.51 -1.79
CA PRO A 194 9.34 -12.00 -2.64
C PRO A 194 8.99 -12.01 -4.14
N ASP A 195 7.72 -12.20 -4.48
CA ASP A 195 7.27 -12.17 -5.88
C ASP A 195 7.31 -10.75 -6.46
N PHE A 196 7.18 -9.75 -5.59
CA PHE A 196 7.32 -8.35 -5.96
C PHE A 196 8.78 -7.94 -6.12
N ALA A 197 9.68 -8.47 -5.31
CA ALA A 197 11.12 -8.30 -5.46
C ALA A 197 11.61 -8.74 -6.84
N ASN A 198 10.97 -9.75 -7.42
CA ASN A 198 11.26 -10.23 -8.77
C ASN A 198 10.78 -9.29 -9.90
N LYS A 199 9.95 -8.27 -9.61
CA LYS A 199 9.50 -7.27 -10.60
C LYS A 199 10.57 -6.26 -10.98
N GLY A 200 11.66 -6.17 -10.22
CA GLY A 200 12.83 -5.36 -10.53
C GLY A 200 13.24 -4.39 -9.42
N MET A 201 14.50 -4.04 -9.43
CA MET A 201 15.13 -3.21 -8.38
C MET A 201 14.58 -1.78 -8.34
N THR A 202 14.15 -1.21 -9.45
CA THR A 202 13.51 0.12 -9.47
C THR A 202 12.25 0.15 -8.62
N GLN A 203 11.41 -0.87 -8.74
CA GLN A 203 10.19 -0.97 -7.96
C GLN A 203 10.46 -1.31 -6.49
N MET A 204 11.48 -2.14 -6.23
CA MET A 204 11.96 -2.40 -4.86
C MET A 204 12.41 -1.09 -4.20
N TYR A 205 13.19 -0.27 -4.89
CA TYR A 205 13.68 1.01 -4.40
C TYR A 205 12.53 1.95 -4.00
N THR A 206 11.58 2.22 -4.91
CA THR A 206 10.46 3.13 -4.61
C THR A 206 9.55 2.58 -3.50
N THR A 207 9.34 1.27 -3.46
CA THR A 207 8.55 0.63 -2.39
C THR A 207 9.25 0.72 -1.04
N LEU A 208 10.54 0.47 -0.95
CA LEU A 208 11.28 0.59 0.31
C LEU A 208 11.45 2.04 0.76
N ALA A 209 11.53 2.99 -0.16
CA ALA A 209 11.46 4.40 0.16
C ALA A 209 10.10 4.80 0.76
N HIS A 210 9.01 4.19 0.28
CA HIS A 210 7.65 4.39 0.79
C HIS A 210 7.45 3.72 2.16
N GLU A 211 7.82 2.44 2.31
CA GLU A 211 7.58 1.68 3.54
C GLU A 211 8.62 1.96 4.64
N GLY A 212 9.86 2.22 4.24
CA GLY A 212 11.01 2.40 5.13
C GLY A 212 11.39 3.86 5.34
N TYR A 213 12.48 4.27 4.68
CA TYR A 213 13.11 5.59 4.80
C TYR A 213 13.09 6.32 3.45
N PRO A 214 12.60 7.59 3.43
CA PRO A 214 12.01 8.40 4.50
C PRO A 214 10.49 8.25 4.65
N GLY A 215 9.90 7.12 4.22
CA GLY A 215 8.47 6.88 4.21
C GLY A 215 7.87 6.52 5.58
N HIS A 216 7.08 5.46 5.64
CA HIS A 216 6.27 5.11 6.82
C HIS A 216 7.08 4.86 8.09
N LEU A 217 8.14 4.06 8.03
CA LEU A 217 8.97 3.76 9.20
C LEU A 217 9.54 5.05 9.80
N TYR A 218 10.13 5.91 8.97
CA TYR A 218 10.65 7.20 9.40
C TYR A 218 9.53 8.09 9.98
N GLN A 219 8.40 8.22 9.29
CA GLN A 219 7.27 9.04 9.73
C GLN A 219 6.76 8.63 11.12
N PHE A 220 6.54 7.33 11.32
CA PHE A 220 5.97 6.82 12.56
C PHE A 220 6.97 6.89 13.72
N THR A 221 8.24 6.55 13.48
CA THR A 221 9.27 6.66 14.53
C THR A 221 9.50 8.10 14.95
N ALA A 222 9.57 9.04 14.00
CA ALA A 222 9.69 10.47 14.28
C ALA A 222 8.48 11.01 15.06
N SER A 223 7.26 10.64 14.62
CA SER A 223 6.02 11.05 15.29
C SER A 223 5.91 10.48 16.70
N ASN A 224 6.26 9.20 16.90
CA ASN A 224 6.17 8.54 18.20
C ASN A 224 7.23 9.06 19.18
N ALA A 225 8.42 9.39 18.71
CA ALA A 225 9.49 9.97 19.53
C ALA A 225 9.19 11.42 19.94
N ASN A 226 8.39 12.14 19.17
CA ASN A 226 8.03 13.52 19.46
C ASN A 226 7.07 13.61 20.67
N LYS A 227 7.56 14.21 21.77
CA LYS A 227 6.81 14.37 23.02
C LYS A 227 5.75 15.47 22.96
N ASP A 228 5.85 16.38 22.01
CA ASP A 228 4.87 17.46 21.82
C ASP A 228 3.61 16.97 21.11
N ILE A 229 3.65 15.78 20.49
CA ILE A 229 2.48 15.16 19.88
C ILE A 229 1.71 14.37 20.94
N PRO A 230 0.46 14.73 21.27
CA PRO A 230 -0.36 13.99 22.22
C PRO A 230 -0.57 12.53 21.77
N ASN A 231 -0.55 11.58 22.71
CA ASN A 231 -0.70 10.16 22.39
C ASN A 231 -1.99 9.84 21.63
N VAL A 232 -3.09 10.54 21.92
CA VAL A 232 -4.35 10.36 21.17
C VAL A 232 -4.15 10.63 19.66
N ARG A 233 -3.30 11.59 19.30
CA ARG A 233 -3.02 11.89 17.89
C ARG A 233 -2.19 10.78 17.22
N LYS A 234 -1.32 10.13 17.98
CA LYS A 234 -0.47 9.02 17.47
C LYS A 234 -1.28 7.74 17.13
N ILE A 235 -2.44 7.57 17.79
CA ILE A 235 -3.34 6.42 17.56
C ILE A 235 -4.46 6.71 16.56
N LEU A 236 -4.69 7.98 16.21
CA LEU A 236 -5.68 8.35 15.21
C LEU A 236 -5.11 8.13 13.80
N SER A 237 -5.89 7.47 12.96
CA SER A 237 -5.53 7.27 11.55
C SER A 237 -5.96 8.48 10.71
N PHE A 238 -4.98 9.06 10.02
CA PHE A 238 -5.17 10.10 9.00
C PHE A 238 -4.59 9.58 7.68
N ILE A 239 -5.27 8.60 7.11
CA ILE A 239 -4.72 7.79 6.02
C ILE A 239 -4.21 8.63 4.85
N GLY A 240 -4.94 9.67 4.45
CA GLY A 240 -4.51 10.57 3.36
C GLY A 240 -3.22 11.31 3.68
N ALA A 241 -2.98 11.69 4.95
CA ALA A 241 -1.75 12.32 5.36
C ALA A 241 -0.60 11.29 5.49
N THR A 242 -0.91 10.09 5.97
CA THR A 242 0.07 9.01 6.13
C THR A 242 0.60 8.54 4.78
N GLU A 243 -0.30 8.17 3.87
CA GLU A 243 0.06 7.72 2.53
C GLU A 243 0.65 8.85 1.67
N GLY A 244 0.08 10.06 1.81
CA GLY A 244 0.59 11.24 1.11
C GLY A 244 2.01 11.60 1.49
N TRP A 245 2.38 11.44 2.77
CA TRP A 245 3.77 11.59 3.22
C TRP A 245 4.67 10.55 2.55
N ALA A 246 4.34 9.27 2.65
CA ALA A 246 5.18 8.19 2.13
C ALA A 246 5.36 8.30 0.61
N GLN A 247 4.32 8.69 -0.12
CA GLN A 247 4.40 8.94 -1.56
C GLN A 247 5.25 10.17 -1.89
N TYR A 248 5.13 11.25 -1.12
CA TYR A 248 5.97 12.43 -1.28
C TYR A 248 7.43 12.11 -0.98
N ALA A 249 7.69 11.42 0.11
CA ALA A 249 9.01 11.03 0.56
C ALA A 249 9.70 10.12 -0.47
N SER A 250 9.01 9.08 -0.95
CA SER A 250 9.52 8.20 -2.01
C SER A 250 9.87 8.97 -3.30
N LYS A 251 9.07 9.97 -3.67
CA LYS A 251 9.40 10.83 -4.82
C LYS A 251 10.69 11.61 -4.60
N CYS A 252 10.92 12.19 -3.42
CA CYS A 252 12.13 12.96 -3.12
C CYS A 252 13.38 12.09 -3.26
N THR A 253 13.34 10.82 -2.84
CA THR A 253 14.50 9.92 -2.92
C THR A 253 14.95 9.61 -4.35
N LEU A 254 14.13 9.89 -5.37
CA LEU A 254 14.58 9.73 -6.76
C LEU A 254 15.76 10.65 -7.09
N ASP A 255 15.90 11.76 -6.36
CA ASP A 255 17.02 12.68 -6.55
C ASP A 255 18.35 12.13 -6.02
N TYR A 256 18.32 11.12 -5.13
CA TYR A 256 19.51 10.42 -4.65
C TYR A 256 20.10 9.44 -5.70
N LEU A 257 19.29 9.01 -6.69
CA LEU A 257 19.75 8.08 -7.71
C LEU A 257 20.67 8.77 -8.73
N ASP A 258 21.82 8.15 -8.98
CA ASP A 258 22.75 8.58 -10.05
C ASP A 258 22.20 8.16 -11.43
N THR A 259 21.23 8.91 -11.90
CA THR A 259 20.62 8.71 -13.23
C THR A 259 20.08 10.01 -13.80
N SER A 260 19.68 9.99 -15.08
CA SER A 260 19.17 11.17 -15.75
C SER A 260 17.82 11.63 -15.16
N GLU A 261 17.57 12.93 -15.25
CA GLU A 261 16.28 13.53 -14.88
C GLU A 261 15.09 12.94 -15.67
N GLY A 262 15.34 12.48 -16.91
CA GLY A 262 14.33 11.79 -17.71
C GLY A 262 13.93 10.44 -17.11
N ILE A 263 14.89 9.64 -16.68
CA ILE A 263 14.63 8.36 -15.99
C ILE A 263 13.87 8.58 -14.67
N LYS A 264 14.29 9.56 -13.83
CA LYS A 264 13.58 9.91 -12.59
C LYS A 264 12.13 10.28 -12.83
N LYS A 265 11.86 11.10 -13.86
CA LYS A 265 10.48 11.46 -14.26
C LYS A 265 9.66 10.25 -14.69
N LEU A 266 10.25 9.32 -15.43
CA LEU A 266 9.57 8.10 -15.86
C LEU A 266 9.26 7.17 -14.70
N ILE A 267 10.18 7.00 -13.74
CA ILE A 267 9.94 6.25 -12.50
C ILE A 267 8.75 6.85 -11.75
N TYR A 268 8.79 8.16 -11.49
CA TYR A 268 7.70 8.85 -10.79
C TYR A 268 6.37 8.75 -11.54
N ALA A 269 6.37 8.92 -12.85
CA ALA A 269 5.15 8.81 -13.66
C ALA A 269 4.56 7.40 -13.58
N ASN A 270 5.40 6.37 -13.66
CA ASN A 270 4.98 4.98 -13.53
C ASN A 270 4.30 4.69 -12.20
N ASP A 271 4.82 5.24 -11.10
CA ASP A 271 4.24 5.06 -9.77
C ASP A 271 2.92 5.82 -9.60
N ILE A 272 2.84 7.08 -10.03
CA ILE A 272 1.72 7.96 -9.67
C ILE A 272 0.52 7.86 -10.63
N LEU A 273 0.72 7.52 -11.90
CA LEU A 273 -0.36 7.50 -12.90
C LEU A 273 -1.46 6.49 -12.54
N GLY A 274 -1.09 5.33 -12.03
CA GLY A 274 -2.05 4.32 -11.57
C GLY A 274 -2.97 4.87 -10.51
N TYR A 275 -2.43 5.53 -9.49
CA TYR A 275 -3.22 6.14 -8.41
C TYR A 275 -4.16 7.23 -8.91
N ILE A 276 -3.70 8.08 -9.84
CA ILE A 276 -4.53 9.14 -10.44
C ILE A 276 -5.70 8.52 -11.21
N LEU A 277 -5.43 7.53 -12.06
CA LEU A 277 -6.45 6.88 -12.90
C LEU A 277 -7.48 6.13 -12.07
N TYR A 278 -7.05 5.33 -11.10
CA TYR A 278 -7.97 4.60 -10.21
C TYR A 278 -8.81 5.56 -9.36
N SER A 279 -8.21 6.62 -8.83
CA SER A 279 -8.97 7.64 -8.08
C SER A 279 -9.98 8.36 -8.96
N MET A 280 -9.66 8.63 -10.23
CA MET A 280 -10.60 9.23 -11.18
C MET A 280 -11.76 8.29 -11.47
N VAL A 281 -11.50 6.99 -11.65
CA VAL A 281 -12.54 5.97 -11.84
C VAL A 281 -13.41 5.86 -10.58
N ASP A 282 -12.82 5.88 -9.39
CA ASP A 282 -13.55 5.83 -8.12
C ASP A 282 -14.55 7.00 -7.99
N VAL A 283 -14.10 8.24 -8.25
CA VAL A 283 -14.99 9.41 -8.31
C VAL A 283 -16.03 9.26 -9.42
N GLY A 284 -15.63 8.78 -10.58
CA GLY A 284 -16.48 8.53 -11.74
C GLY A 284 -17.64 7.60 -11.41
N VAL A 285 -17.37 6.45 -10.85
CA VAL A 285 -18.37 5.44 -10.50
C VAL A 285 -19.20 5.88 -9.31
N ASN A 286 -18.59 6.27 -8.21
CA ASN A 286 -19.29 6.47 -6.94
C ASN A 286 -20.00 7.82 -6.84
N TYR A 287 -19.61 8.83 -7.62
CA TYR A 287 -20.21 10.16 -7.56
C TYR A 287 -20.87 10.60 -8.86
N ASN A 288 -20.24 10.33 -10.02
CA ASN A 288 -20.76 10.76 -11.32
C ASN A 288 -21.65 9.71 -12.00
N GLY A 289 -21.69 8.46 -11.51
CA GLY A 289 -22.53 7.40 -12.06
C GLY A 289 -21.98 6.79 -13.34
N TRP A 290 -20.63 6.68 -13.44
CA TRP A 290 -20.03 5.97 -14.56
C TRP A 290 -20.37 4.49 -14.48
N ASP A 291 -20.86 3.97 -15.59
CA ASP A 291 -21.01 2.54 -15.82
C ASP A 291 -19.72 1.90 -16.34
N TYR A 292 -19.74 0.61 -16.58
CA TYR A 292 -18.58 -0.15 -17.07
C TYR A 292 -18.07 0.38 -18.41
N GLU A 293 -18.97 0.72 -19.35
CA GLU A 293 -18.56 1.20 -20.67
C GLU A 293 -17.89 2.58 -20.58
N LYS A 294 -18.38 3.44 -19.69
CA LYS A 294 -17.75 4.75 -19.45
C LYS A 294 -16.39 4.65 -18.78
N VAL A 295 -16.22 3.72 -17.85
CA VAL A 295 -14.89 3.42 -17.25
C VAL A 295 -13.93 2.91 -18.31
N LYS A 296 -14.37 1.97 -19.14
CA LYS A 296 -13.58 1.41 -20.23
C LYS A 296 -13.16 2.48 -21.24
N GLU A 297 -14.08 3.32 -21.69
CA GLU A 297 -13.80 4.46 -22.57
C GLU A 297 -12.75 5.40 -21.96
N TYR A 298 -12.93 5.77 -20.68
CA TYR A 298 -12.00 6.64 -19.97
C TYR A 298 -10.60 6.04 -19.89
N MET A 299 -10.48 4.79 -19.45
CA MET A 299 -9.20 4.11 -19.32
C MET A 299 -8.51 3.93 -20.68
N SER A 300 -9.23 3.54 -21.73
CA SER A 300 -8.69 3.41 -23.10
C SER A 300 -8.16 4.74 -23.61
N THR A 301 -8.90 5.83 -23.39
CA THR A 301 -8.48 7.17 -23.79
C THR A 301 -7.23 7.62 -23.02
N ALA A 302 -7.22 7.43 -21.69
CA ALA A 302 -6.11 7.85 -20.84
C ALA A 302 -4.81 7.08 -21.11
N LEU A 303 -4.91 5.80 -21.47
CA LEU A 303 -3.77 4.93 -21.78
C LEU A 303 -3.36 4.92 -23.26
N GLY A 304 -4.06 5.67 -24.10
CA GLY A 304 -3.75 5.75 -25.55
C GLY A 304 -4.02 4.44 -26.30
N SER A 305 -4.78 3.52 -25.72
CA SER A 305 -5.18 2.24 -26.33
C SER A 305 -6.61 2.36 -26.89
N ALA A 306 -6.78 3.16 -27.93
CA ALA A 306 -8.04 3.24 -28.66
C ALA A 306 -8.11 2.20 -29.77
#